data_db3a84fcc2205fec290386eb1430005b
#
_entry.id   db3a84fcc2205fec290386eb1430005b
#
_cell.length_a   1.000
_cell.length_b   1.000
_cell.length_c   1.000
_cell.angle_alpha   90.00
_cell.angle_beta   90.00
_cell.angle_gamma   90.00
#
_symmetry.space_group_name_H-M   'P 1'
#
loop_
_entity.id
_entity.type
_entity.pdbx_description
1 polymer ?
#
loop_
_entity_poly.entity_id
_entity_poly.type
_entity_poly.pdbx_seq_one_letter_code
_entity_poly.pdbx_strand_id
1 'polypeptide(L)'
;MSEFEKAVTGLGEECGVFGAHDVDGQDVAASVYYGLFALQHRGQESCGIAVTDTYGKRNVLSKKGLGHVDDVFNEEGLSELKGNLGVGHVRYSTAGGTRVENAMPLVINYVKGTLAIAHNGNLVNAIELREKLSQTGAIFQTTIDSEVIAYLIARERLHTPTAEEAVKCAMQKIKGAYALVVSSPRKMIGARDPFGLKPLCIGKRDNTYFLASESCAIAAVDGEFVRDVLPGEIVTITRKYGIQSDTSMVIDSEKQARCIFEYIYFARTDSTIDGVGVYHSRILAGKALAESYPVDADLVVGVPDSGLVAAKGYSEQSGIPYGMAFHKNSYVGRTFIKPKQSERVSSVKIKLNVIPEVVKGKRIVMVDDSIVRGTTCANIIKMLKKAGAKEVHVRISSPPFLHPCFFGTDVPSNEQLIAHTHTQEEIRQLIGADSLGYMEIEKLKDMVGDLKYCDACFTGKYPMEVPKEDISQAFEQN
;
A
#
# COMPACT_ATOMS: atom_id res chain seq x y z
N MET A 1 -3.47 4.44 17.60
CA MET A 1 -4.10 5.60 16.89
C MET A 1 -5.50 5.79 17.45
N SER A 2 -5.89 6.98 17.93
CA SER A 2 -7.28 7.20 18.36
C SER A 2 -8.21 7.24 17.13
N GLU A 3 -9.49 6.88 17.28
CA GLU A 3 -10.51 6.98 16.21
C GLU A 3 -10.52 8.34 15.50
N PHE A 4 -10.10 9.37 16.21
CA PHE A 4 -10.03 10.74 15.70
C PHE A 4 -8.80 10.98 14.78
N GLU A 5 -7.71 10.26 14.96
CA GLU A 5 -6.53 10.33 14.06
C GLU A 5 -6.85 9.72 12.71
N LYS A 6 -7.60 8.63 12.68
CA LYS A 6 -8.16 8.03 11.45
C LYS A 6 -9.13 9.01 10.74
N ALA A 7 -9.85 9.84 11.48
CA ALA A 7 -10.84 10.79 10.94
C ALA A 7 -10.22 11.98 10.16
N VAL A 8 -8.96 12.31 10.39
CA VAL A 8 -8.31 13.51 9.81
C VAL A 8 -7.44 13.17 8.60
N THR A 9 -7.02 11.90 8.45
CA THR A 9 -6.01 11.51 7.47
C THR A 9 -6.55 10.85 6.19
N GLY A 10 -7.85 10.69 6.02
CA GLY A 10 -8.40 9.98 4.86
C GLY A 10 -8.19 8.46 4.95
N LEU A 11 -8.03 7.78 3.82
CA LEU A 11 -7.67 6.37 3.75
C LEU A 11 -6.29 6.12 4.33
N GLY A 12 -6.15 5.03 5.09
CA GLY A 12 -4.88 4.51 5.55
C GLY A 12 -4.06 3.94 4.40
N GLU A 13 -2.75 3.94 4.57
CA GLU A 13 -1.78 3.44 3.60
C GLU A 13 -1.62 1.93 3.72
N GLU A 14 -1.03 1.33 2.71
CA GLU A 14 -0.70 -0.10 2.67
C GLU A 14 0.80 -0.30 2.97
N CYS A 15 1.17 -1.51 3.41
CA CYS A 15 2.56 -1.88 3.62
C CYS A 15 3.38 -1.90 2.33
N GLY A 16 4.72 -1.77 2.46
CA GLY A 16 5.67 -1.97 1.37
C GLY A 16 6.71 -3.03 1.72
N VAL A 17 7.01 -3.91 0.77
CA VAL A 17 8.05 -4.95 0.90
C VAL A 17 9.18 -4.69 -0.10
N PHE A 18 10.42 -4.94 0.33
CA PHE A 18 11.60 -4.88 -0.51
C PHE A 18 12.58 -6.00 -0.15
N GLY A 19 13.07 -6.70 -1.15
CA GLY A 19 14.10 -7.74 -1.01
C GLY A 19 15.26 -7.48 -1.95
N ALA A 20 16.48 -7.79 -1.50
CA ALA A 20 17.69 -7.74 -2.32
C ALA A 20 18.55 -8.98 -2.09
N HIS A 21 19.04 -9.59 -3.16
CA HIS A 21 19.98 -10.72 -3.10
C HIS A 21 21.11 -10.51 -4.11
N ASP A 22 22.27 -10.19 -3.60
CA ASP A 22 23.51 -10.16 -4.40
C ASP A 22 24.14 -11.56 -4.43
N VAL A 23 24.28 -12.12 -5.64
CA VAL A 23 24.79 -13.50 -5.80
C VAL A 23 26.31 -13.60 -5.82
N ASP A 24 27.03 -12.47 -5.81
CA ASP A 24 28.49 -12.40 -5.70
C ASP A 24 28.97 -12.11 -4.28
N GLY A 25 28.03 -11.81 -3.34
CA GLY A 25 28.32 -11.65 -1.93
C GLY A 25 28.50 -10.22 -1.46
N GLN A 26 28.08 -9.22 -2.26
CA GLN A 26 28.13 -7.81 -1.85
C GLN A 26 27.04 -7.51 -0.82
N ASP A 27 27.31 -6.63 0.14
CA ASP A 27 26.35 -6.19 1.15
C ASP A 27 25.15 -5.48 0.50
N VAL A 28 23.93 -5.84 0.90
CA VAL A 28 22.69 -5.30 0.32
C VAL A 28 21.89 -4.40 1.26
N ALA A 29 22.33 -4.18 2.50
CA ALA A 29 21.59 -3.39 3.48
C ALA A 29 21.26 -1.99 2.97
N ALA A 30 22.21 -1.30 2.31
CA ALA A 30 21.99 0.01 1.70
C ALA A 30 20.92 -0.03 0.59
N SER A 31 20.95 -1.06 -0.28
CA SER A 31 19.92 -1.22 -1.32
C SER A 31 18.54 -1.44 -0.70
N VAL A 32 18.43 -2.23 0.37
CA VAL A 32 17.17 -2.43 1.09
C VAL A 32 16.70 -1.13 1.72
N TYR A 33 17.59 -0.37 2.35
CA TYR A 33 17.29 0.93 2.95
C TYR A 33 16.71 1.90 1.91
N TYR A 34 17.38 2.12 0.77
CA TYR A 34 16.90 3.04 -0.27
C TYR A 34 15.61 2.53 -0.94
N GLY A 35 15.47 1.21 -1.13
CA GLY A 35 14.24 0.62 -1.62
C GLY A 35 13.04 0.86 -0.69
N LEU A 36 13.25 0.72 0.63
CA LEU A 36 12.23 1.04 1.63
C LEU A 36 11.92 2.54 1.70
N PHE A 37 12.95 3.39 1.59
CA PHE A 37 12.77 4.83 1.56
C PHE A 37 11.91 5.27 0.36
N ALA A 38 12.10 4.64 -0.80
CA ALA A 38 11.26 4.85 -1.98
C ALA A 38 9.81 4.37 -1.78
N LEU A 39 9.59 3.38 -0.90
CA LEU A 39 8.28 2.84 -0.54
C LEU A 39 7.67 3.49 0.71
N GLN A 40 8.27 4.54 1.28
CA GLN A 40 7.83 5.17 2.53
C GLN A 40 6.39 5.69 2.46
N HIS A 41 5.89 6.04 1.27
CA HIS A 41 4.51 6.45 1.05
C HIS A 41 3.49 5.33 1.38
N ARG A 42 3.90 4.06 1.34
CA ARG A 42 3.06 2.90 1.66
C ARG A 42 2.97 2.62 3.16
N GLY A 43 3.99 2.96 3.95
CA GLY A 43 3.98 2.69 5.38
C GLY A 43 4.84 3.67 6.16
N GLN A 44 4.30 4.26 7.23
CA GLN A 44 4.93 5.34 7.99
C GLN A 44 4.97 5.09 9.50
N GLU A 45 4.43 3.96 9.99
CA GLU A 45 4.34 3.68 11.43
C GLU A 45 5.52 2.90 11.97
N SER A 46 6.03 1.98 11.18
CA SER A 46 7.22 1.21 11.55
C SER A 46 7.95 0.70 10.31
N CYS A 47 9.22 0.40 10.47
CA CYS A 47 10.03 -0.21 9.42
C CYS A 47 11.07 -1.16 10.01
N GLY A 48 11.67 -1.97 9.15
CA GLY A 48 12.74 -2.86 9.55
C GLY A 48 13.47 -3.47 8.37
N ILE A 49 14.70 -3.91 8.64
CA ILE A 49 15.59 -4.60 7.71
C ILE A 49 16.16 -5.82 8.43
N ALA A 50 16.17 -6.95 7.73
CA ALA A 50 16.88 -8.17 8.13
C ALA A 50 17.81 -8.60 7.02
N VAL A 51 19.08 -8.87 7.32
CA VAL A 51 20.09 -9.32 6.36
C VAL A 51 20.73 -10.64 6.77
N THR A 52 21.15 -11.42 5.79
CA THR A 52 21.81 -12.71 5.97
C THR A 52 23.06 -12.77 5.09
N ASP A 53 24.18 -13.22 5.65
CA ASP A 53 25.35 -13.61 4.87
C ASP A 53 25.18 -15.07 4.39
N THR A 54 24.91 -15.26 3.09
CA THR A 54 24.68 -16.59 2.51
C THR A 54 25.98 -17.40 2.34
N TYR A 55 27.15 -16.78 2.46
CA TYR A 55 28.47 -17.37 2.34
C TYR A 55 29.09 -17.78 3.68
N GLY A 56 28.80 -16.99 4.73
CA GLY A 56 29.39 -17.15 6.06
C GLY A 56 28.54 -17.93 7.04
N LYS A 57 28.45 -17.43 8.27
CA LYS A 57 27.73 -18.08 9.39
C LYS A 57 26.21 -18.16 9.23
N ARG A 58 25.64 -17.46 8.25
CA ARG A 58 24.17 -17.41 7.96
C ARG A 58 23.33 -16.95 9.14
N ASN A 59 23.90 -16.20 10.05
CA ASN A 59 23.14 -15.52 11.09
C ASN A 59 22.36 -14.39 10.43
N VAL A 60 21.10 -14.23 10.85
CA VAL A 60 20.29 -13.08 10.44
C VAL A 60 20.57 -11.93 11.40
N LEU A 61 21.03 -10.81 10.86
CA LEU A 61 21.11 -9.54 11.57
C LEU A 61 19.86 -8.74 11.24
N SER A 62 19.20 -8.17 12.23
CA SER A 62 17.99 -7.40 12.00
C SER A 62 17.89 -6.19 12.90
N LYS A 63 17.35 -5.10 12.35
CA LYS A 63 16.99 -3.90 13.09
C LYS A 63 15.60 -3.46 12.62
N LYS A 64 14.72 -3.12 13.56
CA LYS A 64 13.38 -2.62 13.32
C LYS A 64 12.96 -1.64 14.38
N GLY A 65 12.05 -0.74 14.06
CA GLY A 65 11.58 0.29 14.98
C GLY A 65 10.30 0.95 14.52
N LEU A 66 9.75 1.80 15.39
CA LEU A 66 8.63 2.68 15.06
C LEU A 66 9.15 3.95 14.42
N GLY A 67 8.44 4.48 13.44
CA GLY A 67 8.78 5.69 12.68
C GLY A 67 9.14 5.40 11.23
N HIS A 68 9.62 6.44 10.55
CA HIS A 68 10.09 6.37 9.18
C HIS A 68 11.43 5.64 9.06
N VAL A 69 11.84 5.34 7.84
CA VAL A 69 13.09 4.63 7.57
C VAL A 69 14.30 5.42 8.08
N ASP A 70 14.31 6.75 7.92
CA ASP A 70 15.36 7.64 8.39
C ASP A 70 15.32 7.92 9.92
N ASP A 71 14.17 7.70 10.57
CA ASP A 71 14.09 7.74 12.05
C ASP A 71 14.71 6.48 12.69
N VAL A 72 14.57 5.33 12.04
CA VAL A 72 15.00 4.02 12.59
C VAL A 72 16.44 3.68 12.21
N PHE A 73 16.89 4.09 11.02
CA PHE A 73 18.21 3.75 10.48
C PHE A 73 19.06 4.99 10.30
N ASN A 74 20.19 5.00 10.98
CA ASN A 74 21.30 5.94 10.78
C ASN A 74 22.49 5.21 10.13
N GLU A 75 23.54 5.92 9.72
CA GLU A 75 24.72 5.34 9.08
C GLU A 75 25.37 4.23 9.90
N GLU A 76 25.51 4.42 11.22
CA GLU A 76 26.11 3.45 12.12
C GLU A 76 25.28 2.16 12.16
N GLY A 77 23.97 2.27 12.45
CA GLY A 77 23.08 1.12 12.54
C GLY A 77 22.88 0.40 11.21
N LEU A 78 23.03 1.09 10.06
CA LEU A 78 22.97 0.45 8.75
C LEU A 78 24.30 -0.27 8.45
N SER A 79 25.44 0.29 8.87
CA SER A 79 26.76 -0.32 8.67
C SER A 79 26.97 -1.62 9.43
N GLU A 80 26.21 -1.84 10.50
CA GLU A 80 26.20 -3.09 11.28
C GLU A 80 25.45 -4.23 10.57
N LEU A 81 24.55 -3.91 9.64
CA LEU A 81 23.76 -4.88 8.89
C LEU A 81 24.56 -5.42 7.69
N LYS A 82 25.38 -6.44 7.94
CA LYS A 82 26.21 -7.09 6.92
C LYS A 82 25.59 -8.37 6.40
N GLY A 83 25.44 -8.44 5.08
CA GLY A 83 24.90 -9.62 4.39
C GLY A 83 24.52 -9.33 2.96
N ASN A 84 24.56 -10.36 2.14
CA ASN A 84 24.28 -10.28 0.70
C ASN A 84 22.85 -10.69 0.32
N LEU A 85 22.01 -11.01 1.30
CA LEU A 85 20.60 -11.27 1.14
C LEU A 85 19.83 -10.45 2.21
N GLY A 86 18.98 -9.55 1.80
CA GLY A 86 18.25 -8.66 2.67
C GLY A 86 16.75 -8.64 2.39
N VAL A 87 15.94 -8.48 3.44
CA VAL A 87 14.50 -8.28 3.38
C VAL A 87 14.14 -7.06 4.22
N GLY A 88 13.33 -6.19 3.68
CA GLY A 88 12.87 -4.98 4.34
C GLY A 88 11.37 -4.80 4.25
N HIS A 89 10.85 -4.00 5.16
CA HIS A 89 9.43 -3.71 5.28
C HIS A 89 9.18 -2.29 5.79
N VAL A 90 8.20 -1.60 5.22
CA VAL A 90 7.55 -0.40 5.78
C VAL A 90 6.10 -0.74 6.07
N ARG A 91 5.64 -0.40 7.28
CA ARG A 91 4.34 -0.83 7.79
C ARG A 91 3.40 0.34 8.01
N TYR A 92 2.15 0.13 7.62
CA TYR A 92 0.98 0.82 8.11
C TYR A 92 0.07 -0.20 8.82
N SER A 93 -0.49 0.13 10.01
CA SER A 93 -1.31 -0.81 10.78
C SER A 93 -2.69 -0.98 10.19
N THR A 94 -2.94 -2.11 9.57
CA THR A 94 -4.30 -2.56 9.21
C THR A 94 -4.89 -3.50 10.26
N ALA A 95 -4.02 -4.23 10.98
CA ALA A 95 -4.37 -5.12 12.08
C ALA A 95 -3.26 -5.15 13.12
N GLY A 96 -3.60 -5.32 14.40
CA GLY A 96 -2.65 -5.61 15.47
C GLY A 96 -1.95 -4.41 16.11
N GLY A 97 -2.40 -3.18 15.91
CA GLY A 97 -1.89 -1.97 16.59
C GLY A 97 -0.44 -1.60 16.30
N THR A 98 -0.03 -0.41 16.77
CA THR A 98 1.31 0.16 16.56
C THR A 98 2.23 -0.22 17.72
N ARG A 99 2.88 -1.40 17.62
CA ARG A 99 3.86 -1.92 18.59
C ARG A 99 5.12 -2.34 17.86
N VAL A 100 6.29 -2.22 18.51
CA VAL A 100 7.59 -2.64 17.92
C VAL A 100 7.61 -4.12 17.58
N GLU A 101 6.95 -4.96 18.39
CA GLU A 101 6.84 -6.41 18.18
C GLU A 101 6.19 -6.70 16.82
N ASN A 102 5.21 -5.89 16.41
CA ASN A 102 4.48 -5.99 15.16
C ASN A 102 5.23 -5.42 13.95
N ALA A 103 6.36 -4.73 14.17
CA ALA A 103 7.20 -4.28 13.06
C ALA A 103 7.82 -5.49 12.35
N MET A 104 7.87 -5.43 11.02
CA MET A 104 8.47 -6.45 10.17
C MET A 104 9.81 -5.98 9.59
N PRO A 105 10.71 -6.89 9.13
CA PRO A 105 10.49 -8.33 8.95
C PRO A 105 10.36 -9.10 10.26
N LEU A 106 9.52 -10.16 10.23
CA LEU A 106 9.54 -11.17 11.30
C LEU A 106 10.72 -12.09 11.08
N VAL A 107 11.59 -12.22 12.09
CA VAL A 107 12.73 -13.13 12.09
C VAL A 107 12.44 -14.27 13.05
N ILE A 108 12.34 -15.49 12.50
CA ILE A 108 12.06 -16.70 13.26
C ILE A 108 13.16 -17.73 13.11
N ASN A 109 13.59 -18.29 14.23
CA ASN A 109 14.53 -19.39 14.28
C ASN A 109 13.79 -20.71 14.47
N TYR A 110 14.11 -21.69 13.65
CA TYR A 110 13.54 -23.02 13.75
C TYR A 110 14.57 -24.08 13.33
N VAL A 111 14.22 -25.35 13.43
CA VAL A 111 15.17 -26.48 13.24
C VAL A 111 15.88 -26.52 11.89
N LYS A 112 15.36 -25.89 10.84
CA LYS A 112 16.01 -25.82 9.51
C LYS A 112 16.79 -24.52 9.25
N GLY A 113 16.90 -23.65 10.25
CA GLY A 113 17.62 -22.37 10.17
C GLY A 113 16.75 -21.19 10.55
N THR A 114 17.04 -20.03 9.97
CA THR A 114 16.32 -18.78 10.22
C THR A 114 15.55 -18.35 8.97
N LEU A 115 14.34 -17.88 9.17
CA LEU A 115 13.54 -17.18 8.13
C LEU A 115 13.38 -15.72 8.53
N ALA A 116 13.44 -14.80 7.57
CA ALA A 116 12.94 -13.45 7.73
C ALA A 116 11.82 -13.22 6.69
N ILE A 117 10.69 -12.67 7.14
CA ILE A 117 9.47 -12.57 6.33
C ILE A 117 8.96 -11.13 6.37
N ALA A 118 8.75 -10.54 5.20
CA ALA A 118 8.01 -9.31 4.99
C ALA A 118 6.73 -9.62 4.21
N HIS A 119 5.62 -9.02 4.64
CA HIS A 119 4.28 -9.26 4.11
C HIS A 119 3.57 -7.93 3.88
N ASN A 120 3.07 -7.71 2.66
CA ASN A 120 2.11 -6.68 2.33
C ASN A 120 0.77 -7.34 2.02
N GLY A 121 -0.26 -7.05 2.80
CA GLY A 121 -1.59 -7.58 2.62
C GLY A 121 -2.33 -7.87 3.94
N ASN A 122 -3.38 -8.67 3.84
CA ASN A 122 -4.18 -9.12 4.99
C ASN A 122 -4.85 -10.46 4.70
N LEU A 123 -4.80 -11.37 5.67
CA LEU A 123 -5.41 -12.68 5.58
C LEU A 123 -6.83 -12.67 6.16
N VAL A 124 -7.81 -13.11 5.39
CA VAL A 124 -9.21 -13.18 5.84
C VAL A 124 -9.49 -14.40 6.73
N ASN A 125 -8.58 -15.38 6.76
CA ASN A 125 -8.69 -16.58 7.63
C ASN A 125 -7.60 -16.65 8.72
N ALA A 126 -6.96 -15.53 9.05
CA ALA A 126 -5.85 -15.51 10.00
C ALA A 126 -6.25 -16.00 11.39
N ILE A 127 -7.43 -15.63 11.89
CA ILE A 127 -7.94 -16.03 13.22
C ILE A 127 -8.09 -17.55 13.29
N GLU A 128 -8.78 -18.14 12.31
CA GLU A 128 -9.00 -19.59 12.24
C GLU A 128 -7.66 -20.36 12.22
N LEU A 129 -6.72 -19.87 11.41
CA LEU A 129 -5.40 -20.50 11.31
C LEU A 129 -4.59 -20.34 12.60
N ARG A 130 -4.65 -19.17 13.25
CA ARG A 130 -3.99 -18.88 14.53
C ARG A 130 -4.48 -19.82 15.62
N GLU A 131 -5.80 -20.00 15.74
CA GLU A 131 -6.41 -20.94 16.71
C GLU A 131 -5.94 -22.38 16.46
N LYS A 132 -6.00 -22.85 15.21
CA LYS A 132 -5.52 -24.20 14.85
C LYS A 132 -4.04 -24.41 15.17
N LEU A 133 -3.21 -23.41 14.93
CA LEU A 133 -1.78 -23.46 15.23
C LEU A 133 -1.55 -23.46 16.75
N SER A 134 -2.26 -22.62 17.51
CA SER A 134 -2.17 -22.57 18.98
C SER A 134 -2.54 -23.91 19.63
N GLN A 135 -3.59 -24.58 19.14
CA GLN A 135 -3.98 -25.92 19.59
C GLN A 135 -2.89 -26.99 19.38
N THR A 136 -1.97 -26.73 18.44
CA THR A 136 -0.81 -27.63 18.19
C THR A 136 0.48 -27.13 18.83
N GLY A 137 0.40 -26.15 19.73
CA GLY A 137 1.53 -25.66 20.54
C GLY A 137 2.29 -24.48 19.97
N ALA A 138 1.75 -23.78 18.94
CA ALA A 138 2.34 -22.53 18.49
C ALA A 138 2.15 -21.43 19.54
N ILE A 139 3.23 -20.71 19.87
CA ILE A 139 3.25 -19.59 20.82
C ILE A 139 3.47 -18.31 20.03
N PHE A 140 2.42 -17.52 19.86
CA PHE A 140 2.47 -16.27 19.12
C PHE A 140 3.02 -15.13 19.98
N GLN A 141 3.86 -14.29 19.41
CA GLN A 141 4.49 -13.16 20.07
C GLN A 141 3.97 -11.81 19.55
N THR A 142 3.26 -11.84 18.43
CA THR A 142 2.72 -10.64 17.79
C THR A 142 1.21 -10.77 17.61
N THR A 143 0.57 -9.66 17.27
CA THR A 143 -0.86 -9.62 16.96
C THR A 143 -1.11 -9.48 15.45
N ILE A 144 -0.11 -9.75 14.58
CA ILE A 144 -0.26 -9.65 13.14
C ILE A 144 -0.48 -11.02 12.48
N ASP A 145 -1.20 -11.02 11.39
CA ASP A 145 -1.47 -12.20 10.55
C ASP A 145 -0.21 -12.80 9.91
N SER A 146 0.80 -11.96 9.69
CA SER A 146 2.09 -12.38 9.10
C SER A 146 2.81 -13.42 9.94
N GLU A 147 2.59 -13.45 11.27
CA GLU A 147 3.15 -14.49 12.13
C GLU A 147 2.50 -15.85 11.86
N VAL A 148 1.22 -15.88 11.48
CA VAL A 148 0.54 -17.11 11.06
C VAL A 148 1.20 -17.66 9.79
N ILE A 149 1.51 -16.79 8.82
CA ILE A 149 2.23 -17.19 7.59
C ILE A 149 3.59 -17.80 7.95
N ALA A 150 4.32 -17.14 8.86
CA ALA A 150 5.65 -17.58 9.29
C ALA A 150 5.61 -18.97 9.93
N TYR A 151 4.64 -19.21 10.84
CA TYR A 151 4.44 -20.53 11.46
C TYR A 151 4.05 -21.59 10.43
N LEU A 152 3.16 -21.29 9.48
CA LEU A 152 2.79 -22.23 8.44
C LEU A 152 4.00 -22.63 7.59
N ILE A 153 4.79 -21.66 7.12
CA ILE A 153 6.00 -21.93 6.32
C ILE A 153 6.99 -22.78 7.14
N ALA A 154 7.26 -22.43 8.39
CA ALA A 154 8.17 -23.18 9.26
C ALA A 154 7.70 -24.63 9.47
N ARG A 155 6.39 -24.84 9.71
CA ARG A 155 5.77 -26.15 9.88
C ARG A 155 5.84 -26.99 8.62
N GLU A 156 5.43 -26.43 7.47
CA GLU A 156 5.46 -27.14 6.21
C GLU A 156 6.90 -27.50 5.79
N ARG A 157 7.87 -26.66 6.13
CA ARG A 157 9.29 -26.92 5.86
C ARG A 157 9.85 -28.13 6.58
N LEU A 158 9.20 -28.65 7.61
CA LEU A 158 9.57 -29.93 8.24
C LEU A 158 9.27 -31.12 7.34
N HIS A 159 8.28 -30.99 6.47
CA HIS A 159 7.76 -32.07 5.61
C HIS A 159 8.08 -31.89 4.13
N THR A 160 8.59 -30.72 3.73
CA THR A 160 8.96 -30.41 2.36
C THR A 160 10.48 -30.38 2.17
N PRO A 161 11.02 -30.77 1.01
CA PRO A 161 12.46 -30.77 0.76
C PRO A 161 13.05 -29.35 0.66
N THR A 162 12.26 -28.35 0.25
CA THR A 162 12.75 -26.99 -0.02
C THR A 162 11.88 -25.91 0.67
N ALA A 163 12.42 -24.69 0.82
CA ALA A 163 11.69 -23.59 1.43
C ALA A 163 10.58 -23.07 0.51
N GLU A 164 10.82 -23.02 -0.81
CA GLU A 164 9.83 -22.61 -1.80
C GLU A 164 8.62 -23.55 -1.84
N GLU A 165 8.84 -24.87 -1.68
CA GLU A 165 7.73 -25.81 -1.54
C GLU A 165 6.95 -25.61 -0.24
N ALA A 166 7.62 -25.26 0.86
CA ALA A 166 6.94 -24.91 2.11
C ALA A 166 6.08 -23.63 1.95
N VAL A 167 6.59 -22.62 1.23
CA VAL A 167 5.82 -21.41 0.87
C VAL A 167 4.59 -21.81 0.05
N LYS A 168 4.74 -22.67 -0.95
CA LYS A 168 3.62 -23.18 -1.76
C LYS A 168 2.56 -23.89 -0.92
N CYS A 169 2.98 -24.77 0.00
CA CYS A 169 2.06 -25.45 0.90
C CYS A 169 1.36 -24.47 1.87
N ALA A 170 2.04 -23.40 2.31
CA ALA A 170 1.41 -22.33 3.08
C ALA A 170 0.38 -21.56 2.24
N MET A 171 0.70 -21.20 0.98
CA MET A 171 -0.22 -20.52 0.06
C MET A 171 -1.52 -21.30 -0.18
N GLN A 172 -1.50 -22.63 -0.14
CA GLN A 172 -2.71 -23.47 -0.25
C GLN A 172 -3.64 -23.37 0.96
N LYS A 173 -3.17 -22.84 2.10
CA LYS A 173 -3.90 -22.77 3.38
C LYS A 173 -4.36 -21.36 3.71
N ILE A 174 -3.59 -20.36 3.35
CA ILE A 174 -3.91 -18.97 3.61
C ILE A 174 -4.92 -18.45 2.57
N LYS A 175 -5.86 -17.62 3.03
CA LYS A 175 -6.82 -16.92 2.19
C LYS A 175 -6.69 -15.41 2.46
N GLY A 176 -6.69 -14.60 1.42
CA GLY A 176 -6.56 -13.15 1.53
C GLY A 176 -5.63 -12.58 0.48
N ALA A 177 -5.22 -11.34 0.70
CA ALA A 177 -4.27 -10.63 -0.14
C ALA A 177 -2.88 -10.72 0.46
N TYR A 178 -1.88 -11.02 -0.37
CA TYR A 178 -0.49 -11.02 0.08
C TYR A 178 0.52 -10.86 -1.05
N ALA A 179 1.53 -10.05 -0.77
CA ALA A 179 2.82 -10.08 -1.45
C ALA A 179 3.88 -10.37 -0.38
N LEU A 180 4.57 -11.50 -0.52
CA LEU A 180 5.55 -11.99 0.43
C LEU A 180 6.95 -11.85 -0.12
N VAL A 181 7.88 -11.38 0.72
CA VAL A 181 9.32 -11.53 0.51
C VAL A 181 9.88 -12.30 1.70
N VAL A 182 10.43 -13.49 1.43
CA VAL A 182 10.94 -14.41 2.42
C VAL A 182 12.42 -14.66 2.17
N SER A 183 13.26 -14.43 3.16
CA SER A 183 14.63 -14.92 3.15
C SER A 183 14.74 -16.24 3.92
N SER A 184 15.43 -17.17 3.34
CA SER A 184 15.93 -18.36 4.00
C SER A 184 17.47 -18.32 3.97
N PRO A 185 18.21 -19.22 4.65
CA PRO A 185 19.67 -19.11 4.74
C PRO A 185 20.45 -19.02 3.41
N ARG A 186 19.84 -19.30 2.27
CA ARG A 186 20.50 -19.28 0.96
C ARG A 186 19.66 -18.77 -0.20
N LYS A 187 18.43 -18.35 0.06
CA LYS A 187 17.47 -18.04 -0.99
C LYS A 187 16.63 -16.83 -0.60
N MET A 188 16.30 -16.01 -1.58
CA MET A 188 15.20 -15.08 -1.51
C MET A 188 14.01 -15.67 -2.27
N ILE A 189 12.83 -15.63 -1.66
CA ILE A 189 11.59 -16.15 -2.24
C ILE A 189 10.56 -15.01 -2.25
N GLY A 190 10.00 -14.73 -3.42
CA GLY A 190 8.84 -13.88 -3.60
C GLY A 190 7.61 -14.73 -3.85
N ALA A 191 6.48 -14.39 -3.25
CA ALA A 191 5.21 -15.04 -3.56
C ALA A 191 4.08 -14.01 -3.61
N ARG A 192 3.24 -14.09 -4.61
CA ARG A 192 2.09 -13.21 -4.81
C ARG A 192 0.79 -14.00 -4.71
N ASP A 193 -0.23 -13.43 -4.08
CA ASP A 193 -1.53 -14.07 -3.97
C ASP A 193 -2.13 -14.44 -5.35
N PRO A 194 -2.92 -15.53 -5.45
CA PRO A 194 -3.43 -16.02 -6.74
C PRO A 194 -4.36 -15.04 -7.47
N PHE A 195 -5.00 -14.11 -6.75
CA PHE A 195 -5.83 -13.08 -7.36
C PHE A 195 -5.01 -11.87 -7.84
N GLY A 196 -3.79 -11.69 -7.29
CA GLY A 196 -2.91 -10.56 -7.61
C GLY A 196 -3.36 -9.26 -6.94
N LEU A 197 -4.05 -9.35 -5.80
CA LEU A 197 -4.56 -8.20 -5.05
C LEU A 197 -3.46 -7.21 -4.67
N LYS A 198 -2.29 -7.73 -4.24
CA LYS A 198 -1.13 -6.90 -3.93
C LYS A 198 -0.06 -6.99 -5.02
N PRO A 199 0.59 -5.86 -5.35
CA PRO A 199 1.65 -5.85 -6.36
C PRO A 199 2.96 -6.43 -5.81
N LEU A 200 3.71 -7.08 -6.70
CA LEU A 200 5.09 -7.52 -6.48
C LEU A 200 5.81 -7.57 -7.82
N CYS A 201 7.01 -7.01 -7.90
CA CYS A 201 7.80 -6.99 -9.11
C CYS A 201 9.26 -7.41 -8.87
N ILE A 202 9.93 -7.74 -9.97
CA ILE A 202 11.33 -8.18 -10.01
C ILE A 202 12.17 -7.11 -10.68
N GLY A 203 13.32 -6.81 -10.09
CA GLY A 203 14.36 -5.98 -10.67
C GLY A 203 15.72 -6.63 -10.62
N LYS A 204 16.66 -6.04 -11.35
CA LYS A 204 18.04 -6.50 -11.39
C LYS A 204 19.00 -5.32 -11.58
N ARG A 205 20.15 -5.37 -10.91
CA ARG A 205 21.30 -4.51 -11.17
C ARG A 205 22.56 -5.39 -11.07
N ASP A 206 23.27 -5.54 -12.16
CA ASP A 206 24.42 -6.44 -12.26
C ASP A 206 24.07 -7.85 -11.77
N ASN A 207 24.67 -8.29 -10.67
CA ASN A 207 24.44 -9.58 -10.03
C ASN A 207 23.55 -9.50 -8.78
N THR A 208 22.91 -8.35 -8.54
CA THR A 208 21.92 -8.14 -7.49
C THR A 208 20.51 -8.22 -8.05
N TYR A 209 19.68 -9.08 -7.48
CA TYR A 209 18.27 -9.22 -7.79
C TYR A 209 17.41 -8.57 -6.72
N PHE A 210 16.32 -7.96 -7.15
CA PHE A 210 15.37 -7.26 -6.28
C PHE A 210 13.97 -7.84 -6.40
N LEU A 211 13.24 -7.83 -5.27
CA LEU A 211 11.79 -7.99 -5.19
C LEU A 211 11.22 -6.75 -4.51
N ALA A 212 10.22 -6.13 -5.09
CA ALA A 212 9.64 -4.90 -4.56
C ALA A 212 8.12 -4.84 -4.75
N SER A 213 7.44 -4.14 -3.86
CA SER A 213 6.01 -3.82 -4.04
C SER A 213 5.77 -2.98 -5.29
N GLU A 214 6.70 -2.07 -5.64
CA GLU A 214 6.56 -1.16 -6.77
C GLU A 214 7.86 -1.01 -7.56
N SER A 215 7.75 -0.77 -8.87
CA SER A 215 8.89 -0.57 -9.77
C SER A 215 9.71 0.70 -9.44
N CYS A 216 9.09 1.73 -8.86
CA CYS A 216 9.80 2.93 -8.41
C CYS A 216 10.89 2.64 -7.37
N ALA A 217 10.70 1.60 -6.52
CA ALA A 217 11.70 1.20 -5.54
C ALA A 217 12.91 0.49 -6.19
N ILE A 218 12.69 -0.20 -7.32
CA ILE A 218 13.78 -0.77 -8.13
C ILE A 218 14.59 0.36 -8.78
N ALA A 219 13.92 1.35 -9.35
CA ALA A 219 14.58 2.51 -9.94
C ALA A 219 15.39 3.32 -8.91
N ALA A 220 14.90 3.43 -7.66
CA ALA A 220 15.59 4.15 -6.58
C ALA A 220 16.94 3.50 -6.16
N VAL A 221 17.18 2.26 -6.52
CA VAL A 221 18.44 1.54 -6.28
C VAL A 221 19.24 1.32 -7.57
N ASP A 222 19.00 2.12 -8.59
CA ASP A 222 19.61 2.00 -9.93
C ASP A 222 19.41 0.61 -10.57
N GLY A 223 18.30 -0.06 -10.21
CA GLY A 223 17.92 -1.34 -10.77
C GLY A 223 17.07 -1.20 -12.02
N GLU A 224 17.20 -2.17 -12.93
CA GLU A 224 16.33 -2.31 -14.09
C GLU A 224 15.10 -3.15 -13.71
N PHE A 225 13.90 -2.65 -14.05
CA PHE A 225 12.66 -3.42 -13.92
C PHE A 225 12.69 -4.60 -14.92
N VAL A 226 12.53 -5.81 -14.41
CA VAL A 226 12.51 -7.03 -15.23
C VAL A 226 11.08 -7.38 -15.64
N ARG A 227 10.20 -7.56 -14.66
CA ARG A 227 8.77 -7.84 -14.84
C ARG A 227 8.02 -7.85 -13.51
N ASP A 228 6.72 -7.83 -13.58
CA ASP A 228 5.88 -8.16 -12.44
C ASP A 228 5.93 -9.67 -12.12
N VAL A 229 5.71 -10.01 -10.84
CA VAL A 229 5.44 -11.39 -10.40
C VAL A 229 3.98 -11.69 -10.73
N LEU A 230 3.72 -12.78 -11.42
CA LEU A 230 2.36 -13.16 -11.80
C LEU A 230 1.50 -13.46 -10.56
N PRO A 231 0.18 -13.18 -10.60
CA PRO A 231 -0.73 -13.66 -9.56
C PRO A 231 -0.61 -15.18 -9.37
N GLY A 232 -0.33 -15.62 -8.14
CA GLY A 232 -0.10 -17.04 -7.81
C GLY A 232 1.31 -17.56 -8.09
N GLU A 233 2.22 -16.73 -8.61
CA GLU A 233 3.60 -17.15 -8.86
C GLU A 233 4.44 -17.14 -7.59
N ILE A 234 5.34 -18.12 -7.48
CA ILE A 234 6.44 -18.18 -6.52
C ILE A 234 7.75 -18.02 -7.26
N VAL A 235 8.48 -16.95 -6.95
CA VAL A 235 9.79 -16.65 -7.50
C VAL A 235 10.86 -17.04 -6.48
N THR A 236 11.83 -17.84 -6.88
CA THR A 236 12.97 -18.21 -6.03
C THR A 236 14.26 -17.69 -6.67
N ILE A 237 15.02 -16.92 -5.90
CA ILE A 237 16.29 -16.34 -6.32
C ILE A 237 17.42 -16.98 -5.53
N THR A 238 18.34 -17.61 -6.26
CA THR A 238 19.48 -18.32 -5.68
C THR A 238 20.77 -17.94 -6.40
N ARG A 239 21.90 -18.08 -5.70
CA ARG A 239 23.22 -17.90 -6.31
C ARG A 239 23.46 -18.83 -7.52
N LYS A 240 23.01 -20.07 -7.42
CA LYS A 240 23.33 -21.10 -8.43
C LYS A 240 22.50 -20.99 -9.70
N TYR A 241 21.22 -20.63 -9.54
CA TYR A 241 20.25 -20.73 -10.65
C TYR A 241 19.63 -19.37 -11.02
N GLY A 242 20.03 -18.28 -10.34
CA GLY A 242 19.39 -16.99 -10.54
C GLY A 242 17.90 -17.04 -10.18
N ILE A 243 17.05 -16.48 -11.04
CA ILE A 243 15.59 -16.46 -10.89
C ILE A 243 15.00 -17.77 -11.40
N GLN A 244 14.17 -18.40 -10.58
CA GLN A 244 13.35 -19.55 -10.93
C GLN A 244 11.89 -19.25 -10.57
N SER A 245 10.94 -19.67 -11.42
CA SER A 245 9.51 -19.46 -11.26
C SER A 245 8.76 -20.77 -11.08
N ASP A 246 7.85 -20.81 -10.11
CA ASP A 246 6.79 -21.84 -10.01
C ASP A 246 5.44 -21.15 -10.23
N THR A 247 4.78 -21.46 -11.34
CA THR A 247 3.48 -20.91 -11.74
C THR A 247 2.32 -21.87 -11.46
N SER A 248 2.55 -22.92 -10.71
CA SER A 248 1.53 -23.96 -10.47
C SER A 248 0.34 -23.48 -9.62
N MET A 249 0.45 -22.33 -8.96
CA MET A 249 -0.63 -21.70 -8.20
C MET A 249 -1.30 -20.55 -8.97
N VAL A 250 -0.89 -20.27 -10.21
CA VAL A 250 -1.50 -19.27 -11.08
C VAL A 250 -2.90 -19.77 -11.47
N ILE A 251 -3.90 -18.93 -11.22
CA ILE A 251 -5.29 -19.19 -11.58
C ILE A 251 -5.61 -18.57 -12.95
N ASP A 252 -6.76 -18.95 -13.51
CA ASP A 252 -7.30 -18.34 -14.72
C ASP A 252 -7.33 -16.81 -14.62
N SER A 253 -6.86 -16.12 -15.66
CA SER A 253 -6.81 -14.66 -15.72
C SER A 253 -8.17 -13.99 -15.46
N GLU A 254 -9.27 -14.63 -15.89
CA GLU A 254 -10.63 -14.13 -15.66
C GLU A 254 -11.06 -14.13 -14.18
N LYS A 255 -10.36 -14.89 -13.33
CA LYS A 255 -10.57 -14.95 -11.88
C LYS A 255 -9.63 -14.08 -11.09
N GLN A 256 -8.61 -13.49 -11.74
CA GLN A 256 -7.70 -12.57 -11.08
C GLN A 256 -8.40 -11.25 -10.73
N ALA A 257 -7.89 -10.52 -9.74
CA ALA A 257 -8.60 -9.36 -9.18
C ALA A 257 -7.61 -8.38 -8.53
N ARG A 258 -6.80 -7.68 -9.32
CA ARG A 258 -5.85 -6.67 -8.83
C ARG A 258 -6.58 -5.54 -8.12
N CYS A 259 -6.05 -5.03 -7.03
CA CYS A 259 -6.68 -3.91 -6.35
C CYS A 259 -6.70 -2.67 -7.26
N ILE A 260 -7.90 -2.19 -7.64
CA ILE A 260 -8.02 -0.98 -8.47
C ILE A 260 -7.50 0.26 -7.73
N PHE A 261 -7.55 0.25 -6.40
CA PHE A 261 -7.12 1.38 -5.59
C PHE A 261 -5.61 1.60 -5.59
N GLU A 262 -4.81 0.60 -5.98
CA GLU A 262 -3.38 0.78 -6.28
C GLU A 262 -3.18 1.81 -7.38
N TYR A 263 -3.99 1.79 -8.44
CA TYR A 263 -3.92 2.74 -9.55
C TYR A 263 -4.53 4.11 -9.20
N ILE A 264 -5.56 4.14 -8.36
CA ILE A 264 -6.23 5.38 -7.95
C ILE A 264 -5.35 6.16 -6.96
N TYR A 265 -4.80 5.48 -5.93
CA TYR A 265 -4.20 6.16 -4.78
C TYR A 265 -2.83 5.63 -4.35
N PHE A 266 -2.69 4.31 -4.02
CA PHE A 266 -1.54 3.83 -3.26
C PHE A 266 -0.22 3.94 -4.01
N ALA A 267 -0.16 3.44 -5.25
CA ALA A 267 1.09 3.40 -5.98
C ALA A 267 1.59 4.80 -6.34
N ARG A 268 2.89 4.97 -6.36
CA ARG A 268 3.51 6.20 -6.87
C ARG A 268 3.24 6.35 -8.35
N THR A 269 3.10 7.59 -8.79
CA THR A 269 2.79 7.92 -10.19
C THR A 269 3.85 7.45 -11.20
N ASP A 270 5.08 7.30 -10.76
CA ASP A 270 6.21 6.80 -11.55
C ASP A 270 6.34 5.26 -11.54
N SER A 271 5.38 4.55 -10.91
CA SER A 271 5.32 3.10 -10.90
C SER A 271 4.55 2.52 -12.08
N THR A 272 4.96 1.31 -12.48
CA THR A 272 4.21 0.43 -13.38
C THR A 272 3.82 -0.82 -12.62
N ILE A 273 2.55 -1.23 -12.70
CA ILE A 273 2.00 -2.42 -12.06
C ILE A 273 1.26 -3.24 -13.11
N ASP A 274 1.60 -4.52 -13.26
CA ASP A 274 1.01 -5.45 -14.23
C ASP A 274 0.95 -4.86 -15.66
N GLY A 275 2.01 -4.14 -16.06
CA GLY A 275 2.14 -3.51 -17.36
C GLY A 275 1.41 -2.19 -17.54
N VAL A 276 0.67 -1.71 -16.52
CA VAL A 276 -0.06 -0.43 -16.57
C VAL A 276 0.70 0.64 -15.78
N GLY A 277 1.02 1.75 -16.45
CA GLY A 277 1.64 2.92 -15.81
C GLY A 277 0.62 3.68 -14.96
N VAL A 278 0.93 3.87 -13.67
CA VAL A 278 0.03 4.56 -12.71
C VAL A 278 -0.26 6.00 -13.14
N TYR A 279 0.75 6.71 -13.66
CA TYR A 279 0.55 8.06 -14.21
C TYR A 279 -0.52 8.08 -15.31
N HIS A 280 -0.41 7.16 -16.28
CA HIS A 280 -1.36 7.08 -17.40
C HIS A 280 -2.77 6.74 -16.92
N SER A 281 -2.89 5.77 -16.01
CA SER A 281 -4.15 5.37 -15.38
C SER A 281 -4.87 6.57 -14.75
N ARG A 282 -4.14 7.40 -13.98
CA ARG A 282 -4.72 8.61 -13.35
C ARG A 282 -5.08 9.72 -14.35
N ILE A 283 -4.34 9.86 -15.44
CA ILE A 283 -4.74 10.76 -16.54
C ILE A 283 -6.08 10.34 -17.15
N LEU A 284 -6.25 9.03 -17.40
CA LEU A 284 -7.51 8.49 -17.93
C LEU A 284 -8.67 8.68 -16.96
N ALA A 285 -8.44 8.51 -15.66
CA ALA A 285 -9.42 8.79 -14.62
C ALA A 285 -9.90 10.25 -14.66
N GLY A 286 -8.97 11.20 -14.79
CA GLY A 286 -9.30 12.62 -14.91
C GLY A 286 -10.11 12.94 -16.17
N LYS A 287 -9.75 12.36 -17.31
CA LYS A 287 -10.49 12.51 -18.57
C LYS A 287 -11.91 11.99 -18.47
N ALA A 288 -12.09 10.78 -17.91
CA ALA A 288 -13.40 10.18 -17.67
C ALA A 288 -14.30 11.06 -16.79
N LEU A 289 -13.74 11.64 -15.72
CA LEU A 289 -14.45 12.58 -14.84
C LEU A 289 -14.90 13.84 -15.58
N ALA A 290 -14.09 14.38 -16.50
CA ALA A 290 -14.45 15.55 -17.28
C ALA A 290 -15.59 15.26 -18.27
N GLU A 291 -15.62 14.07 -18.85
CA GLU A 291 -16.70 13.60 -19.72
C GLU A 291 -18.01 13.42 -18.97
N SER A 292 -17.97 12.74 -17.80
CA SER A 292 -19.17 12.43 -17.00
C SER A 292 -19.74 13.64 -16.28
N TYR A 293 -18.88 14.58 -15.84
CA TYR A 293 -19.27 15.72 -15.01
C TYR A 293 -18.70 17.05 -15.52
N PRO A 294 -19.06 17.48 -16.74
CA PRO A 294 -18.64 18.78 -17.26
C PRO A 294 -19.19 19.91 -16.40
N VAL A 295 -18.43 21.00 -16.28
CA VAL A 295 -18.84 22.20 -15.56
C VAL A 295 -18.19 23.44 -16.13
N ASP A 296 -18.87 24.57 -16.10
CA ASP A 296 -18.28 25.87 -16.47
C ASP A 296 -17.48 26.41 -15.28
N ALA A 297 -16.16 26.38 -15.41
CA ALA A 297 -15.22 26.78 -14.37
C ALA A 297 -13.98 27.47 -14.96
N ASP A 298 -13.22 28.17 -14.14
CA ASP A 298 -12.10 29.00 -14.56
C ASP A 298 -10.75 28.30 -14.35
N LEU A 299 -10.70 27.27 -13.49
CA LEU A 299 -9.46 26.60 -13.10
C LEU A 299 -9.70 25.17 -12.60
N VAL A 300 -8.87 24.24 -13.05
CA VAL A 300 -8.77 22.88 -12.48
C VAL A 300 -7.58 22.82 -11.51
N VAL A 301 -7.79 22.26 -10.34
CA VAL A 301 -6.76 22.07 -9.30
C VAL A 301 -6.80 20.65 -8.75
N GLY A 302 -5.63 20.07 -8.46
CA GLY A 302 -5.53 18.76 -7.79
C GLY A 302 -5.17 18.91 -6.33
N VAL A 303 -5.77 18.06 -5.50
CA VAL A 303 -5.35 17.93 -4.09
C VAL A 303 -4.04 17.12 -4.05
N PRO A 304 -2.96 17.67 -3.47
CA PRO A 304 -1.67 16.95 -3.40
C PRO A 304 -1.71 15.76 -2.43
N ASP A 305 -1.10 14.60 -2.80
CA ASP A 305 -0.35 14.33 -4.03
C ASP A 305 -1.19 13.56 -5.07
N SER A 306 -2.15 12.77 -4.61
CA SER A 306 -2.93 11.81 -5.39
C SER A 306 -3.83 12.44 -6.47
N GLY A 307 -4.45 13.57 -6.16
CA GLY A 307 -5.36 14.27 -7.07
C GLY A 307 -4.66 15.04 -8.20
N LEU A 308 -3.34 15.25 -8.15
CA LEU A 308 -2.64 16.13 -9.11
C LEU A 308 -2.71 15.62 -10.55
N VAL A 309 -2.47 14.32 -10.75
CA VAL A 309 -2.42 13.72 -12.08
C VAL A 309 -3.82 13.59 -12.68
N ALA A 310 -4.81 13.20 -11.89
CA ALA A 310 -6.20 13.16 -12.32
C ALA A 310 -6.73 14.56 -12.68
N ALA A 311 -6.35 15.59 -11.90
CA ALA A 311 -6.67 16.98 -12.23
C ALA A 311 -6.07 17.42 -13.57
N LYS A 312 -4.85 17.00 -13.89
CA LYS A 312 -4.23 17.25 -15.21
C LYS A 312 -5.05 16.58 -16.30
N GLY A 313 -5.46 15.32 -16.14
CA GLY A 313 -6.31 14.60 -17.09
C GLY A 313 -7.67 15.30 -17.30
N TYR A 314 -8.29 15.76 -16.22
CA TYR A 314 -9.54 16.54 -16.26
C TYR A 314 -9.36 17.85 -17.07
N SER A 315 -8.28 18.58 -16.81
CA SER A 315 -7.95 19.82 -17.56
C SER A 315 -7.74 19.55 -19.03
N GLU A 316 -7.01 18.51 -19.41
CA GLU A 316 -6.77 18.15 -20.80
C GLU A 316 -8.06 17.86 -21.57
N GLN A 317 -9.00 17.15 -20.93
CA GLN A 317 -10.27 16.76 -21.55
C GLN A 317 -11.29 17.90 -21.60
N SER A 318 -11.38 18.70 -20.52
CA SER A 318 -12.36 19.78 -20.41
C SER A 318 -11.92 21.07 -21.12
N GLY A 319 -10.62 21.24 -21.38
CA GLY A 319 -10.04 22.50 -21.88
C GLY A 319 -9.92 23.60 -20.82
N ILE A 320 -10.36 23.36 -19.57
CA ILE A 320 -10.22 24.31 -18.47
C ILE A 320 -8.75 24.31 -18.01
N PRO A 321 -8.11 25.50 -17.84
CA PRO A 321 -6.71 25.58 -17.44
C PRO A 321 -6.40 24.87 -16.12
N TYR A 322 -5.27 24.14 -16.06
CA TYR A 322 -4.75 23.57 -14.82
C TYR A 322 -3.94 24.61 -14.04
N GLY A 323 -4.07 24.62 -12.71
CA GLY A 323 -3.27 25.47 -11.84
C GLY A 323 -2.93 24.85 -10.49
N MET A 324 -1.84 25.33 -9.89
CA MET A 324 -1.39 24.91 -8.57
C MET A 324 -2.04 25.78 -7.49
N ALA A 325 -3.18 25.35 -6.95
CA ALA A 325 -3.86 26.07 -5.88
C ALA A 325 -3.34 25.75 -4.48
N PHE A 326 -2.57 24.68 -4.34
CA PHE A 326 -2.08 24.20 -3.05
C PHE A 326 -0.56 24.14 -3.00
N HIS A 327 -0.02 24.49 -1.83
CA HIS A 327 1.36 24.22 -1.46
C HIS A 327 1.38 23.20 -0.32
N LYS A 328 1.96 22.01 -0.58
CA LYS A 328 2.18 20.98 0.43
C LYS A 328 3.55 21.19 1.06
N ASN A 329 3.60 21.33 2.38
CA ASN A 329 4.86 21.40 3.11
C ASN A 329 5.48 20.01 3.25
N SER A 330 6.53 19.75 2.45
CA SER A 330 7.23 18.45 2.40
C SER A 330 8.05 18.16 3.68
N TYR A 331 8.32 19.17 4.49
CA TYR A 331 9.09 19.03 5.76
C TYR A 331 8.22 18.62 6.95
N VAL A 332 6.89 18.60 6.79
CA VAL A 332 5.97 18.16 7.83
C VAL A 332 5.56 16.71 7.57
N GLY A 333 6.22 15.78 8.26
CA GLY A 333 5.86 14.36 8.24
C GLY A 333 4.46 14.08 8.84
N ARG A 334 3.93 12.87 8.67
CA ARG A 334 2.67 12.42 9.31
C ARG A 334 2.81 12.19 10.82
N THR A 335 4.02 12.09 11.33
CA THR A 335 4.37 11.80 12.73
C THR A 335 4.14 12.95 13.72
N PHE A 336 3.50 14.06 13.34
CA PHE A 336 3.13 15.10 14.30
C PHE A 336 1.97 14.63 15.18
N ILE A 337 2.24 13.70 16.09
CA ILE A 337 1.32 13.27 17.16
C ILE A 337 1.33 14.36 18.23
N LYS A 338 0.29 15.21 18.22
CA LYS A 338 0.05 16.16 19.29
C LYS A 338 -1.17 15.77 20.13
N PRO A 339 -1.06 15.81 21.47
CA PRO A 339 -2.09 15.27 22.37
C PRO A 339 -3.41 16.04 22.40
N LYS A 340 -3.48 17.30 21.95
CA LYS A 340 -4.67 18.16 22.07
C LYS A 340 -5.38 18.41 20.74
N GLN A 341 -6.70 18.38 20.76
CA GLN A 341 -7.58 18.55 19.60
C GLN A 341 -7.41 19.91 18.88
N SER A 342 -7.17 20.99 19.63
CA SER A 342 -6.87 22.33 19.08
C SER A 342 -5.54 22.40 18.31
N GLU A 343 -4.58 21.57 18.67
CA GLU A 343 -3.27 21.49 18.01
C GLU A 343 -3.30 20.65 16.72
N ARG A 344 -4.27 19.73 16.60
CA ARG A 344 -4.49 18.88 15.41
C ARG A 344 -5.10 19.64 14.24
N VAL A 345 -6.03 20.56 14.50
CA VAL A 345 -6.57 21.48 13.48
C VAL A 345 -5.45 22.40 12.94
N SER A 346 -4.49 22.76 13.78
CA SER A 346 -3.30 23.52 13.38
C SER A 346 -2.33 22.69 12.50
N SER A 347 -2.24 21.37 12.70
CA SER A 347 -1.32 20.52 11.92
C SER A 347 -1.75 20.33 10.45
N VAL A 348 -3.06 20.29 10.17
CA VAL A 348 -3.57 20.29 8.78
C VAL A 348 -3.20 21.59 8.06
N LYS A 349 -3.32 22.72 8.73
CA LYS A 349 -2.95 24.04 8.17
C LYS A 349 -1.44 24.19 7.93
N ILE A 350 -0.60 23.50 8.72
CA ILE A 350 0.86 23.53 8.52
C ILE A 350 1.25 22.66 7.32
N LYS A 351 0.49 21.62 7.03
CA LYS A 351 0.80 20.63 5.99
C LYS A 351 0.34 21.06 4.60
N LEU A 352 -0.84 21.69 4.48
CA LEU A 352 -1.43 22.09 3.20
C LEU A 352 -1.92 23.53 3.28
N ASN A 353 -1.44 24.40 2.40
CA ASN A 353 -1.84 25.80 2.30
C ASN A 353 -2.41 26.07 0.90
N VAL A 354 -3.47 26.90 0.86
CA VAL A 354 -4.00 27.44 -0.40
C VAL A 354 -3.17 28.65 -0.83
N ILE A 355 -2.97 28.82 -2.13
CA ILE A 355 -2.33 29.98 -2.73
C ILE A 355 -3.44 30.97 -3.14
N PRO A 356 -3.70 32.06 -2.36
CA PRO A 356 -4.88 32.91 -2.57
C PRO A 356 -4.92 33.60 -3.93
N GLU A 357 -3.77 34.03 -4.46
CA GLU A 357 -3.67 34.71 -5.77
C GLU A 357 -4.12 33.82 -6.93
N VAL A 358 -4.02 32.50 -6.78
CA VAL A 358 -4.42 31.51 -7.80
C VAL A 358 -5.93 31.31 -7.81
N VAL A 359 -6.58 31.35 -6.64
CA VAL A 359 -7.99 30.93 -6.46
C VAL A 359 -8.99 32.07 -6.31
N LYS A 360 -8.53 33.27 -5.93
CA LYS A 360 -9.40 34.41 -5.62
C LYS A 360 -10.29 34.80 -6.81
N GLY A 361 -11.60 34.81 -6.57
CA GLY A 361 -12.63 35.21 -7.55
C GLY A 361 -12.92 34.15 -8.62
N LYS A 362 -12.29 32.97 -8.56
CA LYS A 362 -12.43 31.90 -9.58
C LYS A 362 -13.43 30.83 -9.16
N ARG A 363 -14.08 30.24 -10.15
CA ARG A 363 -14.83 28.98 -10.05
C ARG A 363 -13.82 27.84 -10.27
N ILE A 364 -13.72 26.92 -9.33
CA ILE A 364 -12.63 25.92 -9.28
C ILE A 364 -13.23 24.53 -9.41
N VAL A 365 -12.64 23.72 -10.29
CA VAL A 365 -12.78 22.26 -10.26
C VAL A 365 -11.66 21.71 -9.39
N MET A 366 -12.00 21.18 -8.21
CA MET A 366 -11.08 20.50 -7.31
C MET A 366 -11.15 18.99 -7.53
N VAL A 367 -10.04 18.38 -7.92
CA VAL A 367 -9.94 16.92 -8.13
C VAL A 367 -9.19 16.29 -6.98
N ASP A 368 -9.77 15.23 -6.40
CA ASP A 368 -9.16 14.41 -5.34
C ASP A 368 -9.35 12.92 -5.65
N ASP A 369 -8.67 12.04 -4.91
CA ASP A 369 -8.75 10.58 -5.12
C ASP A 369 -10.04 9.98 -4.56
N SER A 370 -10.43 10.36 -3.34
CA SER A 370 -11.51 9.68 -2.62
C SER A 370 -12.17 10.54 -1.53
N ILE A 371 -13.40 10.19 -1.16
CA ILE A 371 -14.08 10.69 0.05
C ILE A 371 -14.50 9.47 0.89
N VAL A 372 -13.92 9.34 2.09
CA VAL A 372 -14.27 8.27 3.04
C VAL A 372 -15.23 8.78 4.11
N ARG A 373 -14.81 9.77 4.91
CA ARG A 373 -15.61 10.40 5.99
C ARG A 373 -16.06 11.82 5.65
N GLY A 374 -15.55 12.42 4.59
CA GLY A 374 -15.89 13.76 4.14
C GLY A 374 -15.22 14.92 4.89
N THR A 375 -14.67 14.71 6.09
CA THR A 375 -14.10 15.78 6.93
C THR A 375 -12.89 16.48 6.30
N THR A 376 -11.99 15.73 5.66
CA THR A 376 -10.81 16.26 4.97
C THR A 376 -11.24 17.14 3.79
N CYS A 377 -12.11 16.61 2.93
CA CYS A 377 -12.64 17.31 1.76
C CYS A 377 -13.36 18.62 2.17
N ALA A 378 -14.22 18.58 3.21
CA ALA A 378 -14.90 19.77 3.75
C ALA A 378 -13.90 20.84 4.22
N ASN A 379 -12.83 20.45 4.91
CA ASN A 379 -11.79 21.37 5.36
C ASN A 379 -11.04 22.02 4.18
N ILE A 380 -10.70 21.27 3.14
CA ILE A 380 -10.03 21.78 1.94
C ILE A 380 -10.95 22.78 1.22
N ILE A 381 -12.22 22.46 1.03
CA ILE A 381 -13.22 23.38 0.44
C ILE A 381 -13.32 24.67 1.24
N LYS A 382 -13.43 24.56 2.58
CA LYS A 382 -13.45 25.72 3.47
C LYS A 382 -12.21 26.59 3.34
N MET A 383 -11.02 26.00 3.15
CA MET A 383 -9.77 26.73 2.91
C MET A 383 -9.81 27.46 1.57
N LEU A 384 -10.28 26.82 0.48
CA LEU A 384 -10.44 27.45 -0.84
C LEU A 384 -11.42 28.62 -0.80
N LYS A 385 -12.61 28.42 -0.20
CA LYS A 385 -13.61 29.49 -0.05
C LYS A 385 -13.09 30.66 0.79
N LYS A 386 -12.36 30.37 1.89
CA LYS A 386 -11.70 31.40 2.72
C LYS A 386 -10.64 32.17 1.95
N ALA A 387 -9.93 31.55 1.02
CA ALA A 387 -8.94 32.18 0.14
C ALA A 387 -9.60 32.99 -1.00
N GLY A 388 -10.93 32.97 -1.10
CA GLY A 388 -11.71 33.78 -2.03
C GLY A 388 -12.16 33.05 -3.31
N ALA A 389 -12.14 31.73 -3.34
CA ALA A 389 -12.78 30.97 -4.42
C ALA A 389 -14.28 31.26 -4.47
N LYS A 390 -14.80 31.52 -5.68
CA LYS A 390 -16.21 31.83 -5.91
C LYS A 390 -17.09 30.59 -5.83
N GLU A 391 -16.65 29.55 -6.50
CA GLU A 391 -17.30 28.23 -6.52
C GLU A 391 -16.23 27.13 -6.40
N VAL A 392 -16.60 25.95 -5.82
CA VAL A 392 -15.75 24.78 -5.69
C VAL A 392 -16.54 23.55 -6.14
N HIS A 393 -16.22 23.05 -7.32
CA HIS A 393 -16.81 21.86 -7.91
C HIS A 393 -15.88 20.68 -7.65
N VAL A 394 -16.34 19.68 -6.91
CA VAL A 394 -15.52 18.54 -6.49
C VAL A 394 -15.66 17.39 -7.47
N ARG A 395 -14.52 16.79 -7.85
CA ARG A 395 -14.43 15.61 -8.70
C ARG A 395 -13.53 14.58 -8.04
N ILE A 396 -14.05 13.38 -7.84
CA ILE A 396 -13.39 12.29 -7.11
C ILE A 396 -13.06 11.17 -8.09
N SER A 397 -11.77 10.82 -8.18
CA SER A 397 -11.28 9.83 -9.16
C SER A 397 -11.51 8.38 -8.74
N SER A 398 -12.14 8.13 -7.58
CA SER A 398 -12.74 6.83 -7.22
C SER A 398 -14.27 6.90 -7.28
N PRO A 399 -14.96 5.75 -7.43
CA PRO A 399 -16.35 5.61 -7.04
C PRO A 399 -16.53 5.85 -5.53
N PRO A 400 -17.78 6.05 -5.04
CA PRO A 400 -18.05 6.18 -3.62
C PRO A 400 -17.75 4.86 -2.87
N PHE A 401 -17.08 4.96 -1.71
CA PHE A 401 -16.84 3.82 -0.83
C PHE A 401 -18.13 3.40 -0.14
N LEU A 402 -18.62 2.20 -0.44
CA LEU A 402 -19.85 1.64 0.11
C LEU A 402 -19.61 0.46 1.05
N HIS A 403 -18.45 -0.20 0.95
CA HIS A 403 -18.14 -1.43 1.68
C HIS A 403 -16.71 -1.40 2.24
N PRO A 404 -16.44 -2.09 3.37
CA PRO A 404 -15.10 -2.18 3.94
C PRO A 404 -14.17 -3.00 3.05
N CYS A 405 -12.86 -2.85 3.25
CA CYS A 405 -11.86 -3.69 2.60
C CYS A 405 -11.35 -4.75 3.59
N PHE A 406 -11.28 -6.02 3.16
CA PHE A 406 -10.72 -7.13 3.93
C PHE A 406 -9.31 -7.54 3.50
N PHE A 407 -8.73 -6.83 2.51
CA PHE A 407 -7.49 -7.22 1.83
C PHE A 407 -6.30 -6.31 2.14
N GLY A 408 -6.38 -5.54 3.23
CA GLY A 408 -5.26 -4.75 3.74
C GLY A 408 -5.32 -3.26 3.43
N THR A 409 -6.40 -2.75 2.84
CA THR A 409 -6.66 -1.31 2.77
C THR A 409 -7.46 -0.88 4.00
N ASP A 410 -7.04 0.18 4.70
CA ASP A 410 -7.76 0.72 5.86
C ASP A 410 -9.02 1.48 5.42
N VAL A 411 -9.97 0.74 4.82
CA VAL A 411 -11.32 1.22 4.56
C VAL A 411 -12.17 0.80 5.76
N PRO A 412 -12.68 1.76 6.55
CA PRO A 412 -13.32 1.48 7.82
C PRO A 412 -14.66 0.74 7.65
N SER A 413 -15.26 0.34 8.77
CA SER A 413 -16.59 -0.30 8.79
C SER A 413 -17.64 0.57 8.11
N ASN A 414 -18.71 -0.06 7.63
CA ASN A 414 -19.82 0.59 6.90
C ASN A 414 -20.32 1.88 7.58
N GLU A 415 -20.39 1.90 8.91
CA GLU A 415 -20.89 3.03 9.70
C GLU A 415 -20.03 4.30 9.57
N GLN A 416 -18.76 4.14 9.23
CA GLN A 416 -17.83 5.26 9.08
C GLN A 416 -17.68 5.73 7.62
N LEU A 417 -18.30 5.01 6.67
CA LEU A 417 -18.30 5.37 5.25
C LEU A 417 -19.44 6.34 4.98
N ILE A 418 -19.12 7.61 4.66
CA ILE A 418 -20.14 8.63 4.43
C ILE A 418 -21.09 8.27 3.30
N ALA A 419 -20.58 7.63 2.23
CA ALA A 419 -21.40 7.23 1.08
C ALA A 419 -22.27 5.99 1.35
N HIS A 420 -22.01 5.25 2.44
CA HIS A 420 -22.89 4.14 2.87
C HIS A 420 -24.17 4.68 3.53
N THR A 421 -24.10 5.87 4.16
CA THR A 421 -25.18 6.43 4.97
C THR A 421 -25.85 7.65 4.35
N HIS A 422 -25.22 8.29 3.36
CA HIS A 422 -25.70 9.53 2.74
C HIS A 422 -25.69 9.41 1.22
N THR A 423 -26.65 10.05 0.57
CA THR A 423 -26.69 10.23 -0.89
C THR A 423 -25.60 11.20 -1.35
N GLN A 424 -25.26 11.15 -2.63
CA GLN A 424 -24.26 12.07 -3.22
C GLN A 424 -24.64 13.55 -2.99
N GLU A 425 -25.93 13.90 -3.04
CA GLU A 425 -26.38 15.27 -2.83
C GLU A 425 -26.23 15.70 -1.35
N GLU A 426 -26.54 14.80 -0.41
CA GLU A 426 -26.31 15.07 1.02
C GLU A 426 -24.81 15.21 1.31
N ILE A 427 -23.96 14.37 0.73
CA ILE A 427 -22.49 14.49 0.84
C ILE A 427 -22.04 15.84 0.29
N ARG A 428 -22.51 16.25 -0.90
CA ARG A 428 -22.20 17.56 -1.49
C ARG A 428 -22.49 18.70 -0.52
N GLN A 429 -23.66 18.66 0.12
CA GLN A 429 -24.07 19.69 1.10
C GLN A 429 -23.18 19.65 2.35
N LEU A 430 -22.92 18.45 2.89
CA LEU A 430 -22.10 18.28 4.09
C LEU A 430 -20.66 18.78 3.91
N ILE A 431 -20.05 18.52 2.74
CA ILE A 431 -18.69 19.01 2.44
C ILE A 431 -18.67 20.49 2.00
N GLY A 432 -19.84 21.08 1.70
CA GLY A 432 -19.99 22.48 1.27
C GLY A 432 -19.52 22.74 -0.16
N ALA A 433 -19.60 21.76 -1.04
CA ALA A 433 -19.26 21.88 -2.46
C ALA A 433 -20.42 22.44 -3.28
N ASP A 434 -20.11 23.19 -4.36
CA ASP A 434 -21.10 23.69 -5.30
C ASP A 434 -21.60 22.60 -6.26
N SER A 435 -20.76 21.61 -6.59
CA SER A 435 -21.16 20.35 -7.21
C SER A 435 -20.21 19.21 -6.81
N LEU A 436 -20.68 17.96 -6.88
CA LEU A 436 -19.91 16.76 -6.58
C LEU A 436 -20.11 15.73 -7.70
N GLY A 437 -19.03 15.14 -8.19
CA GLY A 437 -19.03 14.02 -9.13
C GLY A 437 -18.01 12.96 -8.72
N TYR A 438 -18.41 11.71 -8.71
CA TYR A 438 -17.55 10.55 -8.48
C TYR A 438 -17.26 9.83 -9.79
N MET A 439 -16.12 9.13 -9.85
CA MET A 439 -15.84 8.19 -10.94
C MET A 439 -16.98 7.17 -11.06
N GLU A 440 -17.45 6.93 -12.26
CA GLU A 440 -18.42 5.87 -12.56
C GLU A 440 -17.70 4.51 -12.57
N ILE A 441 -18.35 3.48 -11.98
CA ILE A 441 -17.78 2.12 -11.88
C ILE A 441 -17.43 1.57 -13.25
N GLU A 442 -18.27 1.82 -14.26
CA GLU A 442 -18.10 1.36 -15.63
C GLU A 442 -16.88 1.95 -16.33
N LYS A 443 -16.40 3.10 -15.86
CA LYS A 443 -15.22 3.80 -16.39
C LYS A 443 -13.90 3.32 -15.75
N LEU A 444 -13.95 2.55 -14.67
CA LEU A 444 -12.73 2.02 -14.02
C LEU A 444 -11.88 1.16 -14.97
N LYS A 445 -12.54 0.40 -15.85
CA LYS A 445 -11.86 -0.41 -16.87
C LYS A 445 -10.97 0.42 -17.80
N ASP A 446 -11.36 1.67 -18.09
CA ASP A 446 -10.60 2.55 -18.99
C ASP A 446 -9.23 2.93 -18.37
N MET A 447 -9.11 2.88 -17.04
CA MET A 447 -7.88 3.16 -16.31
C MET A 447 -6.82 2.06 -16.42
N VAL A 448 -7.26 0.80 -16.57
CA VAL A 448 -6.40 -0.39 -16.45
C VAL A 448 -6.50 -1.33 -17.66
N GLY A 449 -7.31 -0.99 -18.67
CA GLY A 449 -7.51 -1.80 -19.88
C GLY A 449 -8.14 -3.16 -19.58
N ASP A 450 -7.54 -4.21 -20.13
CA ASP A 450 -8.09 -5.57 -20.01
C ASP A 450 -7.79 -6.27 -18.68
N LEU A 451 -7.06 -5.61 -17.76
CA LEU A 451 -6.76 -6.19 -16.45
C LEU A 451 -8.05 -6.41 -15.64
N LYS A 452 -8.17 -7.59 -15.05
CA LYS A 452 -9.21 -7.88 -14.05
C LYS A 452 -8.81 -7.27 -12.72
N TYR A 453 -9.75 -6.60 -12.07
CA TYR A 453 -9.50 -5.87 -10.84
C TYR A 453 -10.56 -6.13 -9.76
N CYS A 454 -10.19 -5.91 -8.52
CA CYS A 454 -11.07 -5.87 -7.36
C CYS A 454 -11.55 -4.43 -7.16
N ASP A 455 -12.86 -4.24 -7.16
CA ASP A 455 -13.58 -3.01 -6.86
C ASP A 455 -14.57 -3.21 -5.69
N ALA A 456 -14.31 -4.20 -4.85
CA ALA A 456 -15.25 -4.65 -3.81
C ALA A 456 -15.59 -3.56 -2.79
N CYS A 457 -14.68 -2.63 -2.50
CA CYS A 457 -14.94 -1.47 -1.64
C CYS A 457 -16.03 -0.53 -2.21
N PHE A 458 -16.29 -0.58 -3.51
CA PHE A 458 -17.34 0.18 -4.20
C PHE A 458 -18.60 -0.65 -4.46
N THR A 459 -18.45 -1.95 -4.77
CA THR A 459 -19.53 -2.83 -5.29
C THR A 459 -20.01 -3.88 -4.30
N GLY A 460 -19.24 -4.20 -3.25
CA GLY A 460 -19.48 -5.33 -2.34
C GLY A 460 -19.20 -6.71 -2.96
N LYS A 461 -18.65 -6.77 -4.17
CA LYS A 461 -18.34 -8.03 -4.87
C LYS A 461 -16.89 -8.43 -4.62
N TYR A 462 -16.66 -9.19 -3.56
CA TYR A 462 -15.32 -9.66 -3.21
C TYR A 462 -14.87 -10.84 -4.08
N PRO A 463 -13.59 -10.94 -4.45
CA PRO A 463 -13.07 -12.03 -5.29
C PRO A 463 -13.01 -13.39 -4.56
N MET A 464 -13.17 -13.40 -3.25
CA MET A 464 -13.21 -14.59 -2.39
C MET A 464 -14.19 -14.39 -1.25
N GLU A 465 -14.51 -15.46 -0.53
CA GLU A 465 -15.31 -15.41 0.68
C GLU A 465 -14.59 -14.59 1.77
N VAL A 466 -15.29 -13.62 2.34
CA VAL A 466 -14.79 -12.73 3.39
C VAL A 466 -15.58 -12.93 4.69
N PRO A 467 -15.01 -12.61 5.86
CA PRO A 467 -15.71 -12.65 7.13
C PRO A 467 -16.95 -11.77 7.13
N LYS A 468 -17.98 -12.18 7.88
CA LYS A 468 -19.23 -11.39 8.02
C LYS A 468 -19.08 -10.19 8.95
N GLU A 469 -18.10 -10.22 9.84
CA GLU A 469 -17.78 -9.15 10.79
C GLU A 469 -16.37 -8.65 10.56
N ASP A 470 -16.11 -7.38 10.90
CA ASP A 470 -14.76 -6.80 10.83
C ASP A 470 -13.85 -7.46 11.87
N ILE A 471 -12.92 -8.27 11.40
CA ILE A 471 -11.96 -9.01 12.23
C ILE A 471 -10.65 -8.25 12.48
N SER A 472 -10.51 -7.02 11.97
CA SER A 472 -9.28 -6.24 12.09
C SER A 472 -8.91 -5.95 13.56
N GLN A 473 -9.88 -5.88 14.47
CA GLN A 473 -9.68 -5.68 15.90
C GLN A 473 -9.67 -6.97 16.72
N ALA A 474 -10.01 -8.11 16.16
CA ALA A 474 -10.11 -9.37 16.91
C ALA A 474 -8.76 -9.86 17.47
N PHE A 475 -7.64 -9.41 16.92
CA PHE A 475 -6.30 -9.69 17.43
C PHE A 475 -5.88 -8.79 18.61
N GLU A 476 -6.60 -7.70 18.89
CA GLU A 476 -6.28 -6.75 19.95
C GLU A 476 -6.95 -7.12 21.30
N GLN A 477 -7.94 -8.01 21.27
CA GLN A 477 -8.77 -8.36 22.44
C GLN A 477 -8.29 -9.61 23.20
N ASN A 478 -7.21 -10.27 22.77
CA ASN A 478 -6.64 -11.47 23.44
C ASN A 478 -5.22 -11.23 23.94
#